data_c31a1a8b4acad5abe57060f07cd17eb2
#
_entry.id   c31a1a8b4acad5abe57060f07cd17eb2
#
_cell.length_a   1.000
_cell.length_b   1.000
_cell.length_c   1.000
_cell.angle_alpha   90.00
_cell.angle_beta   90.00
_cell.angle_gamma   90.00
#
_symmetry.space_group_name_H-M   'P 1'
#
loop_
_entity.id
_entity.type
_entity.pdbx_description
1 polymer ?
#
loop_
_entity_poly.entity_id
_entity_poly.type
_entity_poly.pdbx_seq_one_letter_code
_entity_poly.pdbx_strand_id
1 'polypeptide(L)'
;MGNGTSTDIITSIRNANMNRKGVVRIASTNITESFVKILLREGFIENVKKHEESNQDFLISTLRHRKNRQKPYRINFLNLKQVSRPGLRIYSNYQRIPRILSGRGILILSTPKGIMTDREARLEEIGGEILYYIW
;
A
#
# COMPACT_ATOMS: atom_id res chain seq x y z
N MET A 1 5.60 12.57 -11.95
CA MET A 1 5.03 11.26 -12.21
C MET A 1 4.43 10.58 -10.98
N GLY A 2 5.01 10.69 -9.83
CA GLY A 2 4.49 10.03 -8.65
C GLY A 2 3.10 10.47 -8.20
N ASN A 3 2.68 11.69 -8.55
CA ASN A 3 1.44 12.27 -8.04
C ASN A 3 0.19 11.53 -8.54
N GLY A 4 0.12 11.21 -9.85
CA GLY A 4 -1.00 10.50 -10.42
C GLY A 4 -1.13 9.09 -9.84
N THR A 5 -0.02 8.35 -9.77
CA THR A 5 0.00 6.99 -9.24
C THR A 5 -0.38 6.97 -7.76
N SER A 6 0.18 7.87 -6.96
CA SER A 6 -0.14 7.96 -5.54
C SER A 6 -1.60 8.30 -5.31
N THR A 7 -2.13 9.26 -6.07
CA THR A 7 -3.54 9.65 -5.99
C THR A 7 -4.45 8.48 -6.35
N ASP A 8 -4.12 7.74 -7.40
CA ASP A 8 -4.89 6.59 -7.84
C ASP A 8 -4.93 5.48 -6.79
N ILE A 9 -3.79 5.17 -6.18
CA ILE A 9 -3.70 4.17 -5.12
C ILE A 9 -4.56 4.57 -3.92
N ILE A 10 -4.40 5.81 -3.46
CA ILE A 10 -5.15 6.32 -2.29
C ILE A 10 -6.65 6.31 -2.58
N THR A 11 -7.05 6.84 -3.71
CA THR A 11 -8.46 6.90 -4.11
C THR A 11 -9.06 5.51 -4.23
N SER A 12 -8.34 4.58 -4.87
CA SER A 12 -8.82 3.21 -5.05
C SER A 12 -9.01 2.50 -3.71
N ILE A 13 -8.08 2.67 -2.77
CA ILE A 13 -8.20 2.05 -1.44
C ILE A 13 -9.31 2.70 -0.63
N ARG A 14 -9.46 4.03 -0.69
CA ARG A 14 -10.57 4.70 -0.02
C ARG A 14 -11.92 4.23 -0.54
N ASN A 15 -12.05 4.12 -1.85
CA ASN A 15 -13.28 3.64 -2.47
C ASN A 15 -13.58 2.20 -2.06
N ALA A 16 -12.55 1.36 -1.99
CA ALA A 16 -12.71 -0.03 -1.56
C ALA A 16 -13.12 -0.13 -0.09
N ASN A 17 -12.59 0.75 0.78
CA ASN A 17 -13.00 0.80 2.18
C ASN A 17 -14.47 1.21 2.35
N MET A 18 -14.96 2.06 1.47
CA MET A 18 -16.37 2.47 1.46
C MET A 18 -17.27 1.42 0.83
N ASN A 19 -16.74 0.59 -0.05
CA ASN A 19 -17.45 -0.47 -0.74
C ASN A 19 -17.43 -1.73 0.13
N ARG A 20 -18.60 -2.25 0.47
CA ARG A 20 -18.72 -3.44 1.32
C ARG A 20 -18.02 -4.68 0.76
N LYS A 21 -17.79 -4.73 -0.54
CA LYS A 21 -17.10 -5.84 -1.21
C LYS A 21 -15.57 -5.72 -1.09
N GLY A 22 -15.06 -4.53 -0.78
CA GLY A 22 -13.64 -4.30 -0.62
C GLY A 22 -12.82 -4.53 -1.87
N VAL A 23 -13.39 -4.26 -3.04
CA VAL A 23 -12.69 -4.49 -4.31
C VAL A 23 -11.89 -3.25 -4.70
N VAL A 24 -10.60 -3.45 -4.97
CA VAL A 24 -9.67 -2.40 -5.40
C VAL A 24 -9.36 -2.62 -6.89
N ARG A 25 -9.48 -1.55 -7.68
CA ARG A 25 -9.10 -1.55 -9.09
C ARG A 25 -8.07 -0.46 -9.33
N ILE A 26 -6.87 -0.85 -9.73
CA ILE A 26 -5.73 0.06 -9.92
C ILE A 26 -5.11 -0.21 -11.28
N ALA A 27 -4.76 0.86 -12.02
CA ALA A 27 -4.03 0.73 -13.28
C ALA A 27 -2.71 -0.02 -13.05
N SER A 28 -2.39 -0.97 -13.91
CA SER A 28 -1.19 -1.79 -13.80
C SER A 28 0.02 -1.01 -14.30
N THR A 29 0.94 -0.72 -13.38
CA THR A 29 2.25 -0.13 -13.65
C THR A 29 3.28 -0.89 -12.83
N ASN A 30 4.56 -0.67 -13.08
CA ASN A 30 5.60 -1.32 -12.28
C ASN A 30 5.48 -0.98 -10.80
N ILE A 31 5.14 0.27 -10.50
CA ILE A 31 4.98 0.74 -9.12
C ILE A 31 3.76 0.10 -8.47
N THR A 32 2.61 0.10 -9.15
CA THR A 32 1.38 -0.47 -8.58
C THR A 32 1.47 -1.98 -8.45
N GLU A 33 2.12 -2.67 -9.36
CA GLU A 33 2.36 -4.11 -9.26
C GLU A 33 3.21 -4.44 -8.03
N SER A 34 4.28 -3.70 -7.82
CA SER A 34 5.13 -3.89 -6.64
C SER A 34 4.37 -3.60 -5.34
N PHE A 35 3.58 -2.55 -5.33
CA PHE A 35 2.76 -2.18 -4.18
C PHE A 35 1.75 -3.28 -3.83
N VAL A 36 1.04 -3.78 -4.84
CA VAL A 36 0.02 -4.82 -4.65
C VAL A 36 0.65 -6.14 -4.20
N LYS A 37 1.82 -6.49 -4.72
CA LYS A 37 2.55 -7.69 -4.26
C LYS A 37 2.89 -7.60 -2.78
N ILE A 38 3.29 -6.43 -2.30
CA ILE A 38 3.56 -6.21 -0.88
C ILE A 38 2.28 -6.39 -0.06
N LEU A 39 1.17 -5.81 -0.49
CA LEU A 39 -0.11 -5.97 0.20
C LEU A 39 -0.54 -7.43 0.29
N LEU A 40 -0.34 -8.19 -0.77
CA LEU A 40 -0.66 -9.61 -0.80
C LEU A 40 0.22 -10.40 0.18
N ARG A 41 1.54 -10.16 0.13
CA ARG A 41 2.48 -10.85 1.00
C ARG A 41 2.24 -10.55 2.47
N GLU A 42 1.90 -9.31 2.79
CA GLU A 42 1.65 -8.87 4.17
C GLU A 42 0.23 -9.21 4.65
N GLY A 43 -0.60 -9.78 3.79
CA GLY A 43 -1.93 -10.26 4.17
C GLY A 43 -3.02 -9.21 4.21
N PHE A 44 -2.81 -8.04 3.60
CA PHE A 44 -3.84 -7.00 3.52
C PHE A 44 -4.88 -7.27 2.44
N ILE A 45 -4.51 -8.02 1.41
CA ILE A 45 -5.42 -8.41 0.34
C ILE A 45 -5.45 -9.93 0.21
N GLU A 46 -6.55 -10.46 -0.31
CA GLU A 46 -6.76 -11.90 -0.44
C GLU A 46 -6.25 -12.45 -1.76
N ASN A 47 -6.39 -11.67 -2.83
CA ASN A 47 -5.98 -12.10 -4.15
C ASN A 47 -5.67 -10.91 -5.05
N VAL A 48 -5.02 -11.20 -6.17
CA VAL A 48 -4.74 -10.22 -7.23
C VAL A 48 -5.02 -10.88 -8.56
N LYS A 49 -5.78 -10.22 -9.42
CA LYS A 49 -6.01 -10.62 -10.80
C LYS A 49 -5.65 -9.48 -11.72
N LYS A 50 -4.98 -9.79 -12.83
CA LYS A 50 -4.71 -8.83 -13.88
C LYS A 50 -5.82 -8.88 -14.89
N HIS A 51 -6.47 -7.76 -15.13
CA HIS A 51 -7.52 -7.63 -16.11
C HIS A 51 -7.01 -6.81 -17.29
N GLU A 52 -7.04 -7.42 -18.48
CA GLU A 52 -6.59 -6.76 -19.70
C GLU A 52 -7.77 -6.06 -20.37
N GLU A 53 -7.62 -4.76 -20.58
CA GLU A 53 -8.53 -3.95 -21.38
C GLU A 53 -7.76 -3.42 -22.59
N SER A 54 -8.47 -2.97 -23.61
CA SER A 54 -7.89 -2.67 -24.93
C SER A 54 -6.70 -1.70 -24.90
N ASN A 55 -6.67 -0.74 -23.97
CA ASN A 55 -5.63 0.27 -23.91
C ASN A 55 -4.87 0.30 -22.57
N GLN A 56 -5.33 -0.45 -21.56
CA GLN A 56 -4.76 -0.37 -20.23
C GLN A 56 -5.05 -1.65 -19.46
N ASP A 57 -4.04 -2.18 -18.81
CA ASP A 57 -4.21 -3.30 -17.89
C ASP A 57 -4.53 -2.78 -16.49
N PHE A 58 -5.35 -3.52 -15.78
CA PHE A 58 -5.72 -3.20 -14.41
C PHE A 58 -5.43 -4.37 -13.48
N LEU A 59 -5.07 -4.04 -12.25
CA LEU A 59 -4.96 -5.00 -11.17
C LEU A 59 -6.23 -4.92 -10.33
N ILE A 60 -6.89 -6.06 -10.15
CA ILE A 60 -8.10 -6.15 -9.36
C ILE A 60 -7.82 -7.02 -8.17
N SER A 61 -8.04 -6.47 -6.98
CA SER A 61 -7.71 -7.11 -5.73
C SER A 61 -8.88 -7.00 -4.77
N THR A 62 -8.96 -7.93 -3.82
CA THR A 62 -9.96 -7.89 -2.76
C THR A 62 -9.27 -7.66 -1.44
N LEU A 63 -9.67 -6.62 -0.72
CA LEU A 63 -9.16 -6.33 0.60
C LEU A 63 -9.61 -7.40 1.58
N ARG A 64 -8.74 -7.76 2.52
CA ARG A 64 -9.07 -8.73 3.55
C ARG A 64 -10.00 -8.10 4.59
N HIS A 65 -11.09 -8.78 4.89
CA HIS A 65 -12.01 -8.38 5.94
C HIS A 65 -11.36 -8.59 7.30
N ARG A 66 -11.49 -7.59 8.17
CA ARG A 66 -11.09 -7.70 9.56
C ARG A 66 -12.32 -7.46 10.43
N LYS A 67 -12.67 -8.43 11.27
CA LYS A 67 -13.76 -8.25 12.22
C LYS A 67 -13.30 -7.31 13.33
N ASN A 68 -14.08 -6.29 13.60
CA ASN A 68 -13.86 -5.44 14.76
C ASN A 68 -14.48 -6.13 15.97
N ARG A 69 -13.67 -6.47 16.97
CA ARG A 69 -14.13 -7.16 18.18
C ARG A 69 -15.13 -6.31 18.99
N GLN A 70 -14.98 -4.98 18.94
CA GLN A 70 -15.87 -4.06 19.69
C GLN A 70 -17.16 -3.79 18.94
N LYS A 71 -17.13 -3.88 17.62
CA LYS A 71 -18.29 -3.63 16.75
C LYS A 71 -18.32 -4.70 15.66
N PRO A 72 -18.82 -5.90 15.98
CA PRO A 72 -18.75 -7.05 15.05
C PRO A 72 -19.53 -6.84 13.76
N TYR A 73 -20.41 -5.86 13.70
CA TYR A 73 -21.13 -5.49 12.48
C TYR A 73 -20.35 -4.56 11.56
N ARG A 74 -19.21 -4.03 12.00
CA ARG A 74 -18.33 -3.21 11.16
C ARG A 74 -17.22 -4.07 10.57
N ILE A 75 -17.07 -3.96 9.27
CA ILE A 75 -15.98 -4.60 8.54
C ILE A 75 -14.90 -3.55 8.36
N ASN A 76 -13.74 -3.81 8.94
CA ASN A 76 -12.56 -2.97 8.73
C ASN A 76 -11.69 -3.61 7.65
N PHE A 77 -11.33 -2.83 6.66
CA PHE A 77 -10.31 -3.19 5.68
C PHE A 77 -8.96 -2.65 6.15
N LEU A 78 -8.06 -2.38 5.25
CA LEU A 78 -6.79 -1.76 5.60
C LEU A 78 -6.97 -0.24 5.78
N ASN A 79 -6.08 0.35 6.58
CA ASN A 79 -5.95 1.80 6.66
C ASN A 79 -4.68 2.22 5.93
N LEU A 80 -4.72 3.37 5.28
CA LEU A 80 -3.59 3.89 4.55
C LEU A 80 -3.42 5.37 4.82
N LYS A 81 -2.19 5.76 5.16
CA LYS A 81 -1.82 7.17 5.33
C LYS A 81 -0.70 7.51 4.37
N GLN A 82 -0.87 8.56 3.59
CA GLN A 82 0.19 9.09 2.74
C GLN A 82 1.19 9.85 3.61
N VAL A 83 2.46 9.46 3.56
CA VAL A 83 3.53 10.10 4.31
C VAL A 83 4.18 11.20 3.46
N SER A 84 4.80 10.84 2.33
CA SER A 84 5.33 11.82 1.39
C SER A 84 4.22 12.42 0.54
N ARG A 85 4.25 13.72 0.36
CA ARG A 85 3.27 14.48 -0.43
C ARG A 85 3.99 15.31 -1.48
N PRO A 86 3.32 15.77 -2.55
CA PRO A 86 3.98 16.56 -3.59
C PRO A 86 4.76 17.77 -3.07
N GLY A 87 4.26 18.45 -2.06
CA GLY A 87 4.93 19.62 -1.47
C GLY A 87 5.85 19.29 -0.29
N LEU A 88 5.88 18.05 0.17
CA LEU A 88 6.66 17.65 1.34
C LEU A 88 7.08 16.17 1.22
N ARG A 89 8.22 15.94 0.61
CA ARG A 89 8.78 14.60 0.47
C ARG A 89 9.54 14.21 1.74
N ILE A 90 9.30 13.01 2.25
CA ILE A 90 9.91 12.50 3.46
C ILE A 90 10.88 11.38 3.11
N TYR A 91 12.16 11.58 3.41
CA TYR A 91 13.23 10.61 3.16
C TYR A 91 13.82 10.14 4.48
N SER A 92 14.30 8.90 4.48
CA SER A 92 15.00 8.36 5.65
C SER A 92 16.12 7.43 5.21
N ASN A 93 17.26 7.46 5.92
CA ASN A 93 18.24 6.41 5.76
C ASN A 93 17.79 5.17 6.54
N TYR A 94 18.40 4.00 6.27
CA TYR A 94 17.93 2.74 6.83
C TYR A 94 18.02 2.69 8.37
N GLN A 95 18.96 3.42 8.97
CA GLN A 95 19.14 3.44 10.41
C GLN A 95 18.03 4.24 11.13
N ARG A 96 17.44 5.20 10.43
CA ARG A 96 16.43 6.11 11.00
C ARG A 96 15.01 5.85 10.54
N ILE A 97 14.80 4.77 9.80
CA ILE A 97 13.43 4.41 9.39
C ILE A 97 12.59 4.19 10.64
N PRO A 98 11.47 4.92 10.80
CA PRO A 98 10.63 4.79 11.98
C PRO A 98 10.15 3.36 12.18
N ARG A 99 10.21 2.88 13.42
CA ARG A 99 9.60 1.62 13.79
C ARG A 99 8.19 1.87 14.25
N ILE A 100 7.26 1.09 13.72
CA ILE A 100 5.87 1.21 14.10
C ILE A 100 5.68 0.52 15.43
N LEU A 101 5.17 1.28 16.40
CA LEU A 101 4.84 0.75 17.72
C LEU A 101 3.80 -0.36 17.55
N SER A 102 3.96 -1.46 18.25
CA SER A 102 3.12 -2.65 18.25
C SER A 102 3.29 -3.59 17.06
N GLY A 103 4.12 -3.29 16.07
CA GLY A 103 4.40 -4.19 14.93
C GLY A 103 3.21 -4.51 14.04
N ARG A 104 2.15 -3.71 14.07
CA ARG A 104 0.90 -3.99 13.34
C ARG A 104 0.83 -3.35 11.97
N GLY A 105 1.74 -2.47 11.65
CA GLY A 105 1.71 -1.77 10.39
C GLY A 105 3.00 -1.91 9.63
N ILE A 106 2.99 -1.45 8.41
CA ILE A 106 4.16 -1.41 7.56
C ILE A 106 4.33 -0.01 6.96
N LEU A 107 5.57 0.35 6.70
CA LEU A 107 5.89 1.49 5.86
C LEU A 107 6.26 0.98 4.48
N ILE A 108 5.78 1.67 3.47
CA ILE A 108 6.16 1.40 2.08
C ILE A 108 7.14 2.48 1.65
N LEU A 109 8.33 2.08 1.21
CA LEU A 109 9.38 2.99 0.78
C LEU A 109 9.68 2.83 -0.70
N SER A 110 10.05 3.94 -1.33
CA SER A 110 10.67 3.94 -2.66
C SER A 110 12.17 4.06 -2.47
N THR A 111 12.90 3.04 -2.90
CA THR A 111 14.36 2.95 -2.75
C THR A 111 15.02 2.80 -4.11
N PRO A 112 16.36 2.98 -4.20
CA PRO A 112 17.07 2.72 -5.45
C PRO A 112 16.89 1.30 -5.99
N LYS A 113 16.53 0.33 -5.13
CA LYS A 113 16.25 -1.05 -5.54
C LYS A 113 14.77 -1.34 -5.75
N GLY A 114 13.92 -0.32 -5.70
CA GLY A 114 12.48 -0.44 -5.95
C GLY A 114 11.63 -0.19 -4.72
N ILE A 115 10.36 -0.53 -4.84
CA ILE A 115 9.38 -0.38 -3.77
C ILE A 115 9.55 -1.55 -2.79
N MET A 116 9.67 -1.24 -1.51
CA MET A 116 9.84 -2.26 -0.48
C MET A 116 9.27 -1.79 0.86
N THR A 117 9.17 -2.72 1.80
CA THR A 117 8.72 -2.40 3.16
C THR A 117 9.89 -1.86 3.99
N ASP A 118 9.55 -1.23 5.13
CA ASP A 118 10.55 -0.78 6.09
C ASP A 118 11.43 -1.93 6.60
N ARG A 119 10.85 -3.11 6.83
CA ARG A 119 11.61 -4.29 7.27
C ARG A 119 12.63 -4.70 6.22
N GLU A 120 12.22 -4.78 4.95
CA GLU A 120 13.12 -5.12 3.86
C GLU A 120 14.24 -4.09 3.70
N ALA A 121 13.89 -2.80 3.80
CA ALA A 121 14.87 -1.72 3.68
C ALA A 121 15.92 -1.79 4.79
N ARG A 122 15.51 -2.08 6.02
CA ARG A 122 16.44 -2.27 7.12
C ARG A 122 17.36 -3.47 6.90
N LEU A 123 16.81 -4.59 6.45
CA LEU A 123 17.59 -5.80 6.19
C LEU A 123 18.62 -5.58 5.07
N GLU A 124 18.27 -4.83 4.05
CA GLU A 124 19.16 -4.54 2.94
C GLU A 124 20.04 -3.31 3.19
N GLU A 125 19.85 -2.64 4.31
CA GLU A 125 20.60 -1.44 4.68
C GLU A 125 20.46 -0.33 3.64
N ILE A 126 19.23 -0.12 3.18
CA ILE A 126 18.89 0.87 2.17
C ILE A 126 17.88 1.86 2.74
N GLY A 127 18.11 3.14 2.51
CA GLY A 127 17.12 4.17 2.78
C GLY A 127 16.34 4.55 1.52
N GLY A 128 15.35 5.41 1.69
CA GLY A 128 14.57 5.91 0.59
C GLY A 128 13.47 6.86 1.01
N GLU A 129 12.57 7.13 0.10
CA GLU A 129 11.40 7.96 0.35
C GLU A 129 10.30 7.14 1.00
N ILE A 130 9.77 7.62 2.12
CA ILE A 130 8.65 6.96 2.80
C ILE A 130 7.36 7.40 2.12
N LEU A 131 6.69 6.46 1.47
CA LEU A 131 5.49 6.75 0.68
C LEU A 131 4.21 6.63 1.51
N TYR A 132 4.02 5.50 2.15
CA TYR A 132 2.77 5.19 2.85
C TYR A 132 3.02 4.48 4.17
N TYR A 133 2.10 4.69 5.09
CA TYR A 133 1.94 3.87 6.28
C TYR A 133 0.62 3.10 6.14
N ILE A 134 0.68 1.78 6.32
CA ILE A 134 -0.47 0.88 6.15
C ILE A 134 -0.62 0.01 7.40
N TRP A 135 -1.83 -0.06 7.91
CA TRP A 135 -2.10 -0.88 9.09
C TRP A 135 -3.49 -1.51 9.10
#